data_16e300b40aa76c6016ecb174cfe87568
#
_entry.id   16e300b40aa76c6016ecb174cfe87568
#
_cell.length_a   1.000
_cell.length_b   1.000
_cell.length_c   1.000
_cell.angle_alpha   90.00
_cell.angle_beta   90.00
_cell.angle_gamma   90.00
#
_symmetry.space_group_name_H-M   'P 1'
#
loop_
_entity.id
_entity.type
_entity.pdbx_description
1 polymer ?
#
loop_
_entity_poly.entity_id
_entity_poly.type
_entity_poly.pdbx_seq_one_letter_code
_entity_poly.pdbx_strand_id
1 'polypeptide(L)'
;ENAGNTGFSHAVNQGIAIAKGEYMALFNNDAFAEPDWLAELIKTADADPKIFAVSSLMLRYYEPELADDAGDYVTLLGFACKRGDGLKASRYTKPCRVFSACGGAALYRKSILDEIGVFDELFFAYYEDVDLSWRANNLGYRNVYCPTARCRHICGATTGAVRYNPFKSIQSGRNSILLPYKNMPLGMLLLNFIPLALGYLLKILVFGLRGFWTPYIKGAREAFRAIPKVKKPKFRWRNLPHYALIELWLAADVFRYIGYRIMR
;
A
#
# COMPACT_ATOMS: atom_id res chain seq x y z
N GLU A 1 -21.54 8.79 12.75
CA GLU A 1 -20.79 9.83 12.02
C GLU A 1 -19.64 10.35 12.89
N ASN A 2 -18.49 10.62 12.27
CA ASN A 2 -17.36 11.23 12.97
C ASN A 2 -17.54 12.75 13.04
N ALA A 3 -17.19 13.37 14.16
CA ALA A 3 -17.29 14.83 14.34
C ALA A 3 -16.34 15.63 13.43
N GLY A 4 -15.44 14.96 12.71
CA GLY A 4 -14.47 15.58 11.80
C GLY A 4 -13.70 14.53 11.00
N ASN A 5 -12.72 14.99 10.20
CA ASN A 5 -11.86 14.09 9.44
C ASN A 5 -10.84 13.40 10.37
N THR A 6 -11.07 12.12 10.66
CA THR A 6 -10.23 11.28 11.52
C THR A 6 -9.17 10.49 10.74
N GLY A 7 -9.13 10.63 9.43
CA GLY A 7 -8.25 9.88 8.53
C GLY A 7 -8.86 8.56 8.07
N PHE A 8 -8.24 7.99 7.03
CA PHE A 8 -8.70 6.76 6.39
C PHE A 8 -8.64 5.56 7.35
N SER A 9 -7.50 5.34 8.01
CA SER A 9 -7.28 4.19 8.90
C SER A 9 -8.34 4.11 10.02
N HIS A 10 -8.62 5.24 10.68
CA HIS A 10 -9.61 5.27 11.75
C HIS A 10 -11.03 4.96 11.25
N ALA A 11 -11.44 5.59 10.14
CA ALA A 11 -12.76 5.36 9.57
C ALA A 11 -12.96 3.90 9.13
N VAL A 12 -11.94 3.29 8.50
CA VAL A 12 -11.98 1.88 8.11
C VAL A 12 -12.02 0.97 9.33
N ASN A 13 -11.26 1.25 10.38
CA ASN A 13 -11.26 0.45 11.61
C ASN A 13 -12.63 0.43 12.29
N GLN A 14 -13.39 1.53 12.24
CA GLN A 14 -14.78 1.54 12.73
C GLN A 14 -15.67 0.56 11.95
N GLY A 15 -15.49 0.49 10.62
CA GLY A 15 -16.19 -0.49 9.79
C GLY A 15 -15.76 -1.93 10.11
N ILE A 16 -14.45 -2.15 10.31
CA ILE A 16 -13.90 -3.47 10.70
C ILE A 16 -14.51 -3.95 12.02
N ALA A 17 -14.63 -3.07 13.00
CA ALA A 17 -15.13 -3.43 14.33
C ALA A 17 -16.58 -3.95 14.34
N ILE A 18 -17.40 -3.53 13.38
CA ILE A 18 -18.82 -3.96 13.27
C ILE A 18 -19.05 -5.03 12.21
N ALA A 19 -18.05 -5.32 11.36
CA ALA A 19 -18.18 -6.28 10.27
C ALA A 19 -18.21 -7.71 10.81
N LYS A 20 -19.19 -8.50 10.31
CA LYS A 20 -19.46 -9.89 10.71
C LYS A 20 -19.04 -10.92 9.66
N GLY A 21 -18.68 -10.45 8.45
CA GLY A 21 -18.31 -11.33 7.33
C GLY A 21 -16.96 -11.98 7.51
N GLU A 22 -16.73 -13.07 6.81
CA GLU A 22 -15.44 -13.77 6.72
C GLU A 22 -14.40 -12.90 6.00
N TYR A 23 -14.86 -12.10 5.06
CA TYR A 23 -14.06 -11.15 4.30
C TYR A 23 -14.52 -9.73 4.54
N MET A 24 -13.58 -8.82 4.35
CA MET A 24 -13.79 -7.39 4.38
C MET A 24 -13.43 -6.80 3.02
N ALA A 25 -14.41 -6.28 2.32
CA ALA A 25 -14.18 -5.52 1.10
C ALA A 25 -14.04 -4.04 1.42
N LEU A 26 -12.91 -3.44 1.04
CA LEU A 26 -12.75 -2.01 1.00
C LEU A 26 -12.99 -1.52 -0.42
N PHE A 27 -13.78 -0.47 -0.54
CA PHE A 27 -14.14 0.08 -1.82
C PHE A 27 -14.37 1.59 -1.69
N ASN A 28 -13.62 2.37 -2.46
CA ASN A 28 -13.70 3.82 -2.43
C ASN A 28 -15.06 4.30 -2.96
N ASN A 29 -15.55 5.40 -2.41
CA ASN A 29 -16.82 6.02 -2.82
C ASN A 29 -16.77 6.70 -4.20
N ASP A 30 -15.58 6.84 -4.80
CA ASP A 30 -15.33 7.30 -6.17
C ASP A 30 -14.89 6.18 -7.12
N ALA A 31 -15.19 4.92 -6.75
CA ALA A 31 -14.98 3.73 -7.58
C ALA A 31 -16.31 3.08 -7.99
N PHE A 32 -16.31 2.38 -9.12
CA PHE A 32 -17.46 1.70 -9.71
C PHE A 32 -17.07 0.26 -10.04
N ALA A 33 -17.64 -0.69 -9.31
CA ALA A 33 -17.36 -2.11 -9.50
C ALA A 33 -18.02 -2.63 -10.79
N GLU A 34 -17.33 -3.53 -11.50
CA GLU A 34 -17.96 -4.37 -12.52
C GLU A 34 -18.79 -5.50 -11.83
N PRO A 35 -19.82 -6.08 -12.49
CA PRO A 35 -20.77 -6.97 -11.84
C PRO A 35 -20.14 -8.13 -11.06
N ASP A 36 -19.08 -8.74 -11.58
CA ASP A 36 -18.42 -9.90 -11.00
C ASP A 36 -17.25 -9.55 -10.04
N TRP A 37 -17.04 -8.27 -9.78
CA TRP A 37 -15.88 -7.77 -9.00
C TRP A 37 -15.71 -8.50 -7.67
N LEU A 38 -16.75 -8.55 -6.85
CA LEU A 38 -16.70 -9.18 -5.53
C LEU A 38 -16.55 -10.69 -5.62
N ALA A 39 -17.28 -11.32 -6.54
CA ALA A 39 -17.24 -12.78 -6.74
C ALA A 39 -15.83 -13.25 -7.15
N GLU A 40 -15.16 -12.55 -8.06
CA GLU A 40 -13.80 -12.86 -8.49
C GLU A 40 -12.76 -12.65 -7.38
N LEU A 41 -12.94 -11.64 -6.52
CA LEU A 41 -12.08 -11.45 -5.35
C LEU A 41 -12.24 -12.60 -4.33
N ILE A 42 -13.47 -13.00 -4.01
CA ILE A 42 -13.77 -14.10 -3.07
C ILE A 42 -13.21 -15.42 -3.64
N LYS A 43 -13.50 -15.74 -4.87
CA LYS A 43 -12.98 -16.94 -5.56
C LYS A 43 -11.44 -16.99 -5.51
N THR A 44 -10.78 -15.85 -5.69
CA THR A 44 -9.32 -15.77 -5.61
C THR A 44 -8.84 -15.98 -4.18
N ALA A 45 -9.50 -15.39 -3.19
CA ALA A 45 -9.17 -15.58 -1.78
C ALA A 45 -9.35 -17.02 -1.30
N ASP A 46 -10.40 -17.68 -1.77
CA ASP A 46 -10.74 -19.09 -1.39
C ASP A 46 -9.75 -20.11 -1.96
N ALA A 47 -8.99 -19.75 -3.00
CA ALA A 47 -8.01 -20.64 -3.60
C ALA A 47 -6.85 -21.04 -2.65
N ASP A 48 -6.53 -20.22 -1.64
CA ASP A 48 -5.50 -20.53 -0.64
C ASP A 48 -5.79 -19.77 0.68
N PRO A 49 -5.94 -20.49 1.82
CA PRO A 49 -6.20 -19.86 3.12
C PRO A 49 -5.07 -18.92 3.59
N LYS A 50 -3.89 -18.98 2.97
CA LYS A 50 -2.79 -18.05 3.23
C LYS A 50 -2.90 -16.73 2.47
N ILE A 51 -3.89 -16.57 1.58
CA ILE A 51 -4.17 -15.30 0.93
C ILE A 51 -4.83 -14.38 1.95
N PHE A 52 -4.11 -13.30 2.30
CA PHE A 52 -4.58 -12.26 3.19
C PHE A 52 -5.42 -11.22 2.45
N ALA A 53 -4.86 -10.67 1.36
CA ALA A 53 -5.53 -9.63 0.60
C ALA A 53 -5.53 -9.93 -0.89
N VAL A 54 -6.63 -9.54 -1.55
CA VAL A 54 -6.78 -9.62 -3.01
C VAL A 54 -6.99 -8.22 -3.55
N SER A 55 -6.06 -7.79 -4.42
CA SER A 55 -6.12 -6.49 -5.11
C SER A 55 -6.86 -6.62 -6.42
N SER A 56 -7.72 -5.65 -6.72
CA SER A 56 -8.44 -5.54 -7.99
C SER A 56 -7.57 -4.99 -9.12
N LEU A 57 -8.02 -5.16 -10.36
CA LEU A 57 -7.63 -4.29 -11.47
C LEU A 57 -8.48 -3.02 -11.40
N MET A 58 -7.90 -1.94 -10.92
CA MET A 58 -8.51 -0.63 -10.96
C MET A 58 -8.17 0.05 -12.28
N LEU A 59 -9.19 0.42 -13.05
CA LEU A 59 -9.08 1.16 -14.31
C LEU A 59 -9.34 2.64 -14.05
N ARG A 60 -8.72 3.52 -14.82
CA ARG A 60 -9.09 4.94 -14.78
C ARG A 60 -10.50 5.12 -15.33
N TYR A 61 -11.32 5.88 -14.62
CA TYR A 61 -12.73 6.08 -15.01
C TYR A 61 -12.88 6.69 -16.41
N TYR A 62 -12.12 7.74 -16.70
CA TYR A 62 -12.18 8.49 -17.97
C TYR A 62 -11.27 7.91 -19.08
N GLU A 63 -10.35 7.03 -18.73
CA GLU A 63 -9.40 6.37 -19.65
C GLU A 63 -9.35 4.87 -19.32
N PRO A 64 -10.44 4.10 -19.56
CA PRO A 64 -10.58 2.72 -19.06
C PRO A 64 -9.61 1.71 -19.69
N GLU A 65 -8.91 2.10 -20.76
CA GLU A 65 -7.80 1.34 -21.32
C GLU A 65 -6.52 1.43 -20.48
N LEU A 66 -6.44 2.39 -19.53
CA LEU A 66 -5.31 2.56 -18.63
C LEU A 66 -5.64 2.03 -17.23
N ALA A 67 -4.67 1.35 -16.64
CA ALA A 67 -4.74 0.96 -15.25
C ALA A 67 -4.51 2.18 -14.34
N ASP A 68 -5.25 2.27 -13.25
CA ASP A 68 -4.94 3.11 -12.10
C ASP A 68 -4.11 2.32 -11.08
N ASP A 69 -4.48 1.05 -10.85
CA ASP A 69 -3.80 0.18 -9.91
C ASP A 69 -3.95 -1.30 -10.30
N ALA A 70 -2.91 -2.08 -10.09
CA ALA A 70 -2.88 -3.53 -10.25
C ALA A 70 -2.05 -4.19 -9.13
N GLY A 71 -2.15 -3.65 -7.89
CA GLY A 71 -1.32 -3.94 -6.73
C GLY A 71 -0.14 -2.97 -6.60
N ASP A 72 0.68 -3.15 -5.58
CA ASP A 72 1.78 -2.23 -5.30
C ASP A 72 3.15 -2.89 -5.32
N TYR A 73 4.15 -2.08 -5.60
CA TYR A 73 5.56 -2.34 -5.37
C TYR A 73 6.05 -1.62 -4.12
N VAL A 74 6.96 -2.24 -3.41
CA VAL A 74 7.77 -1.57 -2.37
C VAL A 74 9.24 -1.85 -2.64
N THR A 75 10.04 -0.80 -2.71
CA THR A 75 11.46 -0.89 -3.08
C THR A 75 12.39 -0.75 -1.88
N LEU A 76 13.63 -1.22 -2.01
CA LEU A 76 14.70 -0.97 -1.02
C LEU A 76 14.93 0.52 -0.73
N LEU A 77 14.58 1.39 -1.68
CA LEU A 77 14.68 2.84 -1.52
C LEU A 77 13.53 3.44 -0.69
N GLY A 78 12.66 2.62 -0.11
CA GLY A 78 11.50 3.08 0.67
C GLY A 78 10.41 3.74 -0.19
N PHE A 79 10.33 3.40 -1.50
CA PHE A 79 9.25 3.84 -2.37
C PHE A 79 8.15 2.78 -2.38
N ALA A 80 6.93 3.17 -2.04
CA ALA A 80 5.74 2.40 -2.32
C ALA A 80 5.03 3.05 -3.52
N CYS A 81 4.70 2.27 -4.52
CA CYS A 81 4.17 2.75 -5.78
C CYS A 81 3.15 1.78 -6.36
N LYS A 82 2.10 2.34 -6.92
CA LYS A 82 1.09 1.61 -7.68
C LYS A 82 1.73 0.91 -8.88
N ARG A 83 1.44 -0.38 -9.03
CA ARG A 83 1.79 -1.15 -10.22
C ARG A 83 0.75 -0.85 -11.30
N GLY A 84 1.20 -0.40 -12.46
CA GLY A 84 0.34 -0.17 -13.62
C GLY A 84 -0.19 1.24 -13.80
N ASP A 85 -0.06 2.14 -12.82
CA ASP A 85 -0.60 3.51 -12.91
C ASP A 85 -0.22 4.20 -14.24
N GLY A 86 -1.22 4.47 -15.08
CA GLY A 86 -1.08 5.13 -16.38
C GLY A 86 -0.53 4.25 -17.51
N LEU A 87 -0.39 2.94 -17.30
CA LEU A 87 -0.05 1.98 -18.35
C LEU A 87 -1.30 1.25 -18.86
N LYS A 88 -1.22 0.70 -20.09
CA LYS A 88 -2.33 -0.07 -20.68
C LYS A 88 -2.73 -1.25 -19.80
N ALA A 89 -4.00 -1.34 -19.44
CA ALA A 89 -4.57 -2.41 -18.62
C ALA A 89 -4.36 -3.80 -19.24
N SER A 90 -4.28 -3.89 -20.57
CA SER A 90 -4.00 -5.12 -21.30
C SER A 90 -2.66 -5.79 -20.96
N ARG A 91 -1.76 -5.09 -20.27
CA ARG A 91 -0.50 -5.65 -19.75
C ARG A 91 -0.69 -6.43 -18.44
N TYR A 92 -1.81 -6.26 -17.77
CA TYR A 92 -2.08 -6.78 -16.41
C TYR A 92 -3.17 -7.85 -16.43
N THR A 93 -3.09 -8.80 -17.32
CA THR A 93 -4.09 -9.86 -17.53
C THR A 93 -3.83 -11.15 -16.74
N LYS A 94 -2.67 -11.27 -16.08
CA LYS A 94 -2.29 -12.49 -15.34
C LYS A 94 -2.31 -12.24 -13.85
N PRO A 95 -2.90 -13.15 -13.05
CA PRO A 95 -2.81 -13.08 -11.60
C PRO A 95 -1.36 -13.20 -11.15
N CYS A 96 -1.01 -12.53 -10.09
CA CYS A 96 0.33 -12.60 -9.52
C CYS A 96 0.32 -12.22 -8.05
N ARG A 97 1.37 -12.59 -7.33
CA ARG A 97 1.65 -12.09 -6.00
C ARG A 97 2.09 -10.63 -6.10
N VAL A 98 1.56 -9.77 -5.22
CA VAL A 98 1.90 -8.35 -5.10
C VAL A 98 2.38 -8.04 -3.69
N PHE A 99 3.09 -6.94 -3.50
CA PHE A 99 3.56 -6.58 -2.16
C PHE A 99 2.41 -6.15 -1.26
N SER A 100 1.51 -5.30 -1.78
CA SER A 100 0.28 -4.91 -1.09
C SER A 100 -0.90 -4.80 -2.05
N ALA A 101 -2.09 -4.84 -1.47
CA ALA A 101 -3.36 -4.59 -2.15
C ALA A 101 -3.83 -3.18 -1.77
N CYS A 102 -4.12 -2.35 -2.79
CA CYS A 102 -4.59 -0.99 -2.60
C CYS A 102 -5.94 -0.96 -1.88
N GLY A 103 -6.01 -0.28 -0.73
CA GLY A 103 -7.23 -0.14 0.07
C GLY A 103 -8.40 0.55 -0.63
N GLY A 104 -8.19 1.09 -1.83
CA GLY A 104 -9.24 1.69 -2.65
C GLY A 104 -10.21 0.70 -3.30
N ALA A 105 -9.78 -0.55 -3.56
CA ALA A 105 -10.61 -1.63 -4.09
C ALA A 105 -9.95 -2.99 -3.83
N ALA A 106 -10.11 -3.54 -2.63
CA ALA A 106 -9.48 -4.78 -2.21
C ALA A 106 -10.36 -5.59 -1.26
N LEU A 107 -10.10 -6.90 -1.22
CA LEU A 107 -10.70 -7.84 -0.27
C LEU A 107 -9.64 -8.29 0.74
N TYR A 108 -10.00 -8.35 2.01
CA TYR A 108 -9.14 -8.79 3.11
C TYR A 108 -9.79 -9.93 3.88
N ARG A 109 -9.03 -10.98 4.21
CA ARG A 109 -9.50 -12.09 5.04
C ARG A 109 -9.50 -11.68 6.51
N LYS A 110 -10.70 -11.70 7.13
CA LYS A 110 -10.91 -11.21 8.49
C LYS A 110 -10.10 -11.99 9.53
N SER A 111 -10.04 -13.32 9.43
CA SER A 111 -9.27 -14.16 10.36
C SER A 111 -7.78 -13.78 10.43
N ILE A 112 -7.20 -13.34 9.31
CA ILE A 112 -5.81 -12.88 9.28
C ILE A 112 -5.70 -11.45 9.83
N LEU A 113 -6.70 -10.56 9.58
CA LEU A 113 -6.76 -9.25 10.24
C LEU A 113 -6.78 -9.38 11.75
N ASP A 114 -7.53 -10.34 12.29
CA ASP A 114 -7.62 -10.59 13.74
C ASP A 114 -6.25 -11.00 14.32
N GLU A 115 -5.39 -11.68 13.54
CA GLU A 115 -4.03 -12.07 13.95
C GLU A 115 -3.02 -10.91 13.84
N ILE A 116 -3.03 -10.20 12.70
CA ILE A 116 -2.01 -9.17 12.41
C ILE A 116 -2.39 -7.80 12.96
N GLY A 117 -3.64 -7.62 13.38
CA GLY A 117 -4.22 -6.35 13.78
C GLY A 117 -4.74 -5.54 12.59
N VAL A 118 -5.60 -4.57 12.88
CA VAL A 118 -6.26 -3.68 11.92
C VAL A 118 -5.34 -2.58 11.38
N PHE A 119 -5.86 -1.63 10.63
CA PHE A 119 -5.08 -0.49 10.11
C PHE A 119 -4.47 0.33 11.24
N ASP A 120 -3.20 0.70 11.12
CA ASP A 120 -2.54 1.54 12.13
C ASP A 120 -2.92 3.00 11.90
N GLU A 121 -3.64 3.58 12.86
CA GLU A 121 -4.12 4.96 12.80
C GLU A 121 -2.99 6.00 12.84
N LEU A 122 -1.77 5.56 13.13
CA LEU A 122 -0.58 6.38 12.96
C LEU A 122 -0.41 6.79 11.48
N PHE A 123 -0.85 5.96 10.52
CA PHE A 123 -0.98 6.33 9.12
C PHE A 123 -2.35 6.96 8.90
N PHE A 124 -2.42 8.26 8.93
CA PHE A 124 -3.67 9.00 8.75
C PHE A 124 -4.31 8.73 7.38
N ALA A 125 -3.51 8.76 6.34
CA ALA A 125 -3.84 8.40 4.96
C ALA A 125 -2.56 8.12 4.18
N TYR A 126 -2.63 7.21 3.20
CA TYR A 126 -1.53 6.68 2.40
C TYR A 126 -0.53 5.82 3.19
N TYR A 127 -0.12 4.70 2.61
CA TYR A 127 0.77 3.68 3.17
C TYR A 127 0.15 2.79 4.26
N GLU A 128 -1.08 3.04 4.73
CA GLU A 128 -1.76 2.22 5.74
C GLU A 128 -2.06 0.81 5.22
N ASP A 129 -2.41 0.67 3.95
CA ASP A 129 -2.64 -0.59 3.24
C ASP A 129 -1.32 -1.34 3.00
N VAL A 130 -0.27 -0.60 2.68
CA VAL A 130 1.08 -1.16 2.54
C VAL A 130 1.61 -1.65 3.89
N ASP A 131 1.39 -0.90 4.98
CA ASP A 131 1.73 -1.33 6.35
C ASP A 131 1.03 -2.63 6.73
N LEU A 132 -0.28 -2.69 6.49
CA LEU A 132 -1.10 -3.85 6.79
C LEU A 132 -0.62 -5.08 6.01
N SER A 133 -0.39 -4.92 4.72
CA SER A 133 0.11 -5.95 3.83
C SER A 133 1.53 -6.40 4.19
N TRP A 134 2.39 -5.49 4.63
CA TRP A 134 3.74 -5.83 5.10
C TRP A 134 3.70 -6.69 6.36
N ARG A 135 2.83 -6.34 7.32
CA ARG A 135 2.63 -7.17 8.53
C ARG A 135 2.21 -8.60 8.18
N ALA A 136 1.31 -8.75 7.21
CA ALA A 136 0.90 -10.05 6.70
C ALA A 136 2.06 -10.79 6.03
N ASN A 137 2.84 -10.13 5.16
CA ASN A 137 4.02 -10.71 4.53
C ASN A 137 5.07 -11.18 5.55
N ASN A 138 5.29 -10.43 6.65
CA ASN A 138 6.19 -10.80 7.74
C ASN A 138 5.80 -12.13 8.41
N LEU A 139 4.53 -12.51 8.37
CA LEU A 139 4.01 -13.77 8.93
C LEU A 139 3.85 -14.87 7.86
N GLY A 140 4.20 -14.58 6.61
CA GLY A 140 4.15 -15.55 5.50
C GLY A 140 2.80 -15.63 4.79
N TYR A 141 1.87 -14.74 5.09
CA TYR A 141 0.65 -14.56 4.33
C TYR A 141 0.94 -13.93 2.96
N ARG A 142 -0.04 -13.92 2.06
CA ARG A 142 0.15 -13.48 0.68
C ARG A 142 -0.86 -12.41 0.32
N ASN A 143 -0.39 -11.40 -0.42
CA ASN A 143 -1.23 -10.46 -1.13
C ASN A 143 -1.18 -10.82 -2.61
N VAL A 144 -2.33 -10.92 -3.26
CA VAL A 144 -2.44 -11.35 -4.66
C VAL A 144 -3.24 -10.35 -5.48
N TYR A 145 -2.93 -10.28 -6.75
CA TYR A 145 -3.65 -9.47 -7.71
C TYR A 145 -4.58 -10.35 -8.53
N CYS A 146 -5.85 -9.94 -8.66
CA CYS A 146 -6.89 -10.58 -9.44
C CYS A 146 -7.24 -9.72 -10.67
N PRO A 147 -6.84 -10.09 -11.89
CA PRO A 147 -7.09 -9.30 -13.10
C PRO A 147 -8.54 -9.30 -13.57
N THR A 148 -9.35 -10.26 -13.11
CA THR A 148 -10.77 -10.39 -13.45
C THR A 148 -11.67 -9.59 -12.53
N ALA A 149 -11.22 -9.27 -11.32
CA ALA A 149 -11.92 -8.38 -10.41
C ALA A 149 -11.66 -6.92 -10.81
N ARG A 150 -12.55 -6.33 -11.61
CA ARG A 150 -12.37 -5.01 -12.23
C ARG A 150 -13.25 -3.96 -11.60
N CYS A 151 -12.70 -2.75 -11.47
CA CYS A 151 -13.47 -1.56 -11.13
C CYS A 151 -12.90 -0.33 -11.86
N ARG A 152 -13.71 0.72 -11.99
CA ARG A 152 -13.29 2.02 -12.53
C ARG A 152 -13.20 3.02 -11.39
N HIS A 153 -12.16 3.84 -11.38
CA HIS A 153 -11.87 4.77 -10.30
C HIS A 153 -11.67 6.19 -10.86
N ILE A 154 -12.35 7.18 -10.29
CA ILE A 154 -12.28 8.58 -10.76
C ILE A 154 -10.91 9.20 -10.47
N CYS A 155 -10.21 8.71 -9.45
CA CYS A 155 -8.89 9.16 -9.04
C CYS A 155 -8.84 10.59 -8.50
N GLY A 156 -8.80 10.73 -7.19
CA GLY A 156 -8.52 12.00 -6.54
C GLY A 156 -9.73 12.90 -6.29
N ALA A 157 -10.94 12.35 -6.26
CA ALA A 157 -12.14 13.10 -5.87
C ALA A 157 -11.99 13.74 -4.48
N THR A 158 -11.35 13.07 -3.54
CA THR A 158 -11.18 13.55 -2.15
C THR A 158 -9.91 14.39 -1.94
N THR A 159 -8.77 13.99 -2.54
CA THR A 159 -7.46 14.61 -2.25
C THR A 159 -6.89 15.41 -3.42
N GLY A 160 -7.70 15.61 -4.46
CA GLY A 160 -7.34 16.28 -5.70
C GLY A 160 -6.65 15.36 -6.72
N ALA A 161 -7.00 15.53 -8.00
CA ALA A 161 -6.45 14.75 -9.12
C ALA A 161 -4.95 14.98 -9.35
N VAL A 162 -4.39 16.11 -8.86
CA VAL A 162 -2.97 16.42 -9.01
C VAL A 162 -2.09 15.46 -8.22
N ARG A 163 -1.04 14.98 -8.88
CA ARG A 163 -0.09 14.03 -8.31
C ARG A 163 0.63 14.59 -7.07
N TYR A 164 0.98 15.87 -7.08
CA TYR A 164 1.66 16.56 -6.00
C TYR A 164 0.79 17.67 -5.45
N ASN A 165 0.57 17.68 -4.15
CA ASN A 165 -0.04 18.77 -3.40
C ASN A 165 0.53 18.78 -1.97
N PRO A 166 0.32 19.82 -1.16
CA PRO A 166 0.88 19.92 0.19
C PRO A 166 0.50 18.74 1.08
N PHE A 167 -0.76 18.31 1.06
CA PHE A 167 -1.23 17.18 1.89
C PHE A 167 -0.52 15.87 1.51
N LYS A 168 -0.53 15.48 0.22
CA LYS A 168 0.14 14.27 -0.26
C LYS A 168 1.65 14.30 0.03
N SER A 169 2.26 15.49 -0.06
CA SER A 169 3.69 15.68 0.19
C SER A 169 4.05 15.49 1.67
N ILE A 170 3.23 16.01 2.59
CA ILE A 170 3.38 15.79 4.04
C ILE A 170 3.25 14.29 4.35
N GLN A 171 2.18 13.65 3.87
CA GLN A 171 1.97 12.22 4.11
C GLN A 171 3.10 11.37 3.51
N SER A 172 3.57 11.69 2.31
CA SER A 172 4.71 10.99 1.71
C SER A 172 5.99 11.15 2.53
N GLY A 173 6.32 12.36 2.98
CA GLY A 173 7.47 12.62 3.83
C GLY A 173 7.41 11.86 5.15
N ARG A 174 6.23 11.80 5.75
CA ARG A 174 5.99 11.14 7.04
C ARG A 174 5.94 9.62 6.91
N ASN A 175 5.03 9.12 6.11
CA ASN A 175 4.68 7.71 6.11
C ASN A 175 5.75 6.83 5.44
N SER A 176 6.51 7.39 4.48
CA SER A 176 7.62 6.64 3.86
C SER A 176 8.78 6.37 4.82
N ILE A 177 8.93 7.15 5.90
CA ILE A 177 9.91 6.90 6.97
C ILE A 177 9.32 5.90 7.98
N LEU A 178 8.05 6.09 8.37
CA LEU A 178 7.40 5.25 9.37
C LEU A 178 7.23 3.81 8.90
N LEU A 179 6.91 3.60 7.62
CA LEU A 179 6.63 2.28 7.05
C LEU A 179 7.80 1.28 7.23
N PRO A 180 9.02 1.54 6.72
CA PRO A 180 10.15 0.62 6.91
C PRO A 180 10.59 0.59 8.38
N TYR A 181 10.60 1.71 9.09
CA TYR A 181 10.93 1.73 10.50
C TYR A 181 10.06 0.79 11.32
N LYS A 182 8.75 0.79 11.07
CA LYS A 182 7.79 -0.06 11.78
C LYS A 182 7.95 -1.54 11.42
N ASN A 183 8.03 -1.85 10.12
CA ASN A 183 7.84 -3.20 9.62
C ASN A 183 9.12 -4.01 9.43
N MET A 184 10.27 -3.34 9.29
CA MET A 184 11.56 -4.04 9.20
C MET A 184 12.07 -4.40 10.59
N PRO A 185 12.49 -5.65 10.82
CA PRO A 185 13.35 -6.00 11.96
C PRO A 185 14.64 -5.16 11.97
N LEU A 186 15.27 -5.02 13.13
CA LEU A 186 16.47 -4.20 13.28
C LEU A 186 17.58 -4.57 12.29
N GLY A 187 17.83 -5.89 12.09
CA GLY A 187 18.83 -6.36 11.13
C GLY A 187 18.55 -5.91 9.71
N MET A 188 17.27 -5.94 9.27
CA MET A 188 16.87 -5.41 7.95
C MET A 188 17.02 -3.89 7.87
N LEU A 189 16.70 -3.15 8.94
CA LEU A 189 16.90 -1.70 8.96
C LEU A 189 18.37 -1.32 8.83
N LEU A 190 19.26 -2.04 9.50
CA LEU A 190 20.72 -1.83 9.40
C LEU A 190 21.22 -2.17 7.99
N LEU A 191 20.78 -3.31 7.44
CA LEU A 191 21.15 -3.72 6.08
C LEU A 191 20.69 -2.70 5.04
N ASN A 192 19.50 -2.15 5.21
CA ASN A 192 18.87 -1.22 4.26
C ASN A 192 19.11 0.25 4.59
N PHE A 193 19.95 0.57 5.57
CA PHE A 193 20.18 1.96 5.98
C PHE A 193 20.64 2.86 4.83
N ILE A 194 21.63 2.39 4.06
CA ILE A 194 22.17 3.17 2.92
C ILE A 194 21.14 3.30 1.79
N PRO A 195 20.50 2.20 1.28
CA PRO A 195 19.46 2.31 0.28
C PRO A 195 18.32 3.23 0.69
N LEU A 196 17.83 3.13 1.94
CA LEU A 196 16.77 3.99 2.46
C LEU A 196 17.21 5.46 2.51
N ALA A 197 18.43 5.74 3.00
CA ALA A 197 18.96 7.11 3.03
C ALA A 197 19.04 7.72 1.63
N LEU A 198 19.56 6.97 0.64
CA LEU A 198 19.58 7.38 -0.76
C LEU A 198 18.18 7.65 -1.31
N GLY A 199 17.23 6.77 -1.01
CA GLY A 199 15.83 6.92 -1.43
C GLY A 199 15.18 8.17 -0.84
N TYR A 200 15.45 8.49 0.43
CA TYR A 200 14.98 9.73 1.05
C TYR A 200 15.60 10.97 0.45
N LEU A 201 16.91 10.96 0.17
CA LEU A 201 17.58 12.06 -0.51
C LEU A 201 16.99 12.29 -1.90
N LEU A 202 16.74 11.23 -2.67
CA LEU A 202 16.06 11.32 -3.97
C LEU A 202 14.65 11.91 -3.85
N LYS A 203 13.87 11.50 -2.85
CA LYS A 203 12.54 12.09 -2.62
C LYS A 203 12.63 13.56 -2.26
N ILE A 204 13.54 13.94 -1.37
CA ILE A 204 13.79 15.34 -1.01
C ILE A 204 14.08 16.16 -2.27
N LEU A 205 14.96 15.68 -3.14
CA LEU A 205 15.27 16.34 -4.40
C LEU A 205 14.06 16.46 -5.32
N VAL A 206 13.33 15.35 -5.54
CA VAL A 206 12.15 15.33 -6.42
C VAL A 206 11.04 16.25 -5.92
N PHE A 207 10.73 16.22 -4.62
CA PHE A 207 9.72 17.12 -4.04
C PHE A 207 10.21 18.58 -4.05
N GLY A 208 11.50 18.80 -3.86
CA GLY A 208 12.12 20.14 -3.99
C GLY A 208 11.98 20.72 -5.39
N LEU A 209 12.38 19.98 -6.42
CA LEU A 209 12.24 20.37 -7.82
C LEU A 209 10.79 20.61 -8.26
N ARG A 210 9.81 20.01 -7.56
CA ARG A 210 8.38 20.18 -7.79
C ARG A 210 7.74 21.31 -6.96
N GLY A 211 8.52 22.05 -6.17
CA GLY A 211 8.05 23.14 -5.31
C GLY A 211 7.42 22.68 -3.99
N PHE A 212 7.59 21.40 -3.60
CA PHE A 212 6.99 20.83 -2.38
C PHE A 212 8.02 20.50 -1.29
N TRP A 213 9.16 21.15 -1.27
CA TRP A 213 10.22 21.01 -0.27
C TRP A 213 9.69 21.14 1.16
N THR A 214 9.06 22.30 1.47
CA THR A 214 8.59 22.62 2.82
C THR A 214 7.58 21.59 3.35
N PRO A 215 6.49 21.25 2.63
CA PRO A 215 5.57 20.24 3.11
C PRO A 215 6.22 18.86 3.25
N TYR A 216 7.12 18.45 2.35
CA TYR A 216 7.80 17.16 2.47
C TYR A 216 8.69 17.09 3.72
N ILE A 217 9.50 18.10 3.99
CA ILE A 217 10.34 18.17 5.20
C ILE A 217 9.49 18.27 6.47
N LYS A 218 8.35 18.97 6.42
CA LYS A 218 7.39 18.98 7.54
C LYS A 218 6.95 17.55 7.85
N GLY A 219 6.54 16.78 6.84
CA GLY A 219 6.17 15.37 7.00
C GLY A 219 7.29 14.52 7.59
N ALA A 220 8.52 14.67 7.09
CA ALA A 220 9.68 13.96 7.62
C ALA A 220 9.93 14.28 9.11
N ARG A 221 9.82 15.55 9.52
CA ARG A 221 9.93 15.94 10.95
C ARG A 221 8.81 15.32 11.80
N GLU A 222 7.59 15.26 11.27
CA GLU A 222 6.46 14.60 11.94
C GLU A 222 6.70 13.10 12.10
N ALA A 223 7.34 12.43 11.13
CA ALA A 223 7.74 11.03 11.26
C ALA A 223 8.66 10.81 12.46
N PHE A 224 9.73 11.59 12.60
CA PHE A 224 10.66 11.46 13.71
C PHE A 224 9.97 11.70 15.07
N ARG A 225 9.03 12.65 15.16
CA ARG A 225 8.23 12.87 16.36
C ARG A 225 7.27 11.72 16.67
N ALA A 226 6.84 10.98 15.64
CA ALA A 226 5.94 9.85 15.77
C ALA A 226 6.66 8.54 16.13
N ILE A 227 7.97 8.41 15.86
CA ILE A 227 8.78 7.21 16.14
C ILE A 227 8.54 6.62 17.54
N PRO A 228 8.51 7.41 18.64
CA PRO A 228 8.27 6.85 19.98
C PRO A 228 6.90 6.21 20.16
N LYS A 229 5.94 6.54 19.29
CA LYS A 229 4.55 6.00 19.32
C LYS A 229 4.39 4.75 18.44
N VAL A 230 5.39 4.41 17.63
CA VAL A 230 5.34 3.29 16.68
C VAL A 230 5.36 1.96 17.45
N LYS A 231 4.30 1.18 17.28
CA LYS A 231 4.23 -0.20 17.79
C LYS A 231 4.79 -1.14 16.71
N LYS A 232 6.04 -1.57 16.87
CA LYS A 232 6.68 -2.50 15.94
C LYS A 232 6.13 -3.92 16.14
N PRO A 233 5.90 -4.69 15.05
CA PRO A 233 5.65 -6.13 15.15
C PRO A 233 6.80 -6.82 15.89
N LYS A 234 6.47 -7.81 16.74
CA LYS A 234 7.49 -8.58 17.45
C LYS A 234 8.31 -9.39 16.45
N PHE A 235 9.64 -9.29 16.54
CA PHE A 235 10.54 -10.17 15.79
C PHE A 235 10.34 -11.63 16.20
N ARG A 236 10.30 -12.53 15.21
CA ARG A 236 10.16 -13.97 15.43
C ARG A 236 11.19 -14.71 14.57
N TRP A 237 12.08 -15.48 15.17
CA TRP A 237 13.10 -16.26 14.47
C TRP A 237 12.51 -17.19 13.40
N ARG A 238 11.35 -17.79 13.66
CA ARG A 238 10.63 -18.65 12.71
C ARG A 238 10.24 -17.92 11.41
N ASN A 239 10.21 -16.60 11.41
CA ASN A 239 9.84 -15.78 10.25
C ASN A 239 11.06 -15.34 9.43
N LEU A 240 12.28 -15.76 9.76
CA LEU A 240 13.49 -15.44 8.98
C LEU A 240 13.34 -15.70 7.47
N PRO A 241 12.76 -16.83 7.02
CA PRO A 241 12.55 -17.05 5.57
C PRO A 241 11.65 -15.99 4.93
N HIS A 242 10.65 -15.50 5.67
CA HIS A 242 9.75 -14.46 5.16
C HIS A 242 10.45 -13.10 5.10
N TYR A 243 11.27 -12.76 6.10
CA TYR A 243 12.08 -11.53 6.06
C TYR A 243 13.09 -11.56 4.90
N ALA A 244 13.74 -12.69 4.66
CA ALA A 244 14.65 -12.86 3.53
C ALA A 244 13.93 -12.75 2.18
N LEU A 245 12.73 -13.33 2.05
CA LEU A 245 11.91 -13.21 0.85
C LEU A 245 11.47 -11.76 0.61
N ILE A 246 11.07 -11.03 1.67
CA ILE A 246 10.74 -9.61 1.57
C ILE A 246 11.94 -8.81 1.09
N GLU A 247 13.14 -9.08 1.62
CA GLU A 247 14.37 -8.42 1.22
C GLU A 247 14.66 -8.60 -0.29
N LEU A 248 14.54 -9.83 -0.78
CA LEU A 248 14.67 -10.12 -2.20
C LEU A 248 13.61 -9.38 -3.05
N TRP A 249 12.41 -9.25 -2.52
CA TRP A 249 11.33 -8.52 -3.17
C TRP A 249 11.61 -7.03 -3.26
N LEU A 250 12.00 -6.42 -2.15
CA LEU A 250 12.35 -5.01 -2.10
C LEU A 250 13.46 -4.68 -3.11
N ALA A 251 14.45 -5.57 -3.25
CA ALA A 251 15.52 -5.44 -4.25
C ALA A 251 15.00 -5.58 -5.68
N ALA A 252 14.20 -6.62 -5.96
CA ALA A 252 13.63 -6.84 -7.28
C ALA A 252 12.69 -5.71 -7.72
N ASP A 253 11.95 -5.13 -6.77
CA ASP A 253 11.02 -4.04 -7.04
C ASP A 253 11.72 -2.72 -7.39
N VAL A 254 13.01 -2.53 -7.06
CA VAL A 254 13.80 -1.42 -7.59
C VAL A 254 13.88 -1.50 -9.12
N PHE A 255 14.21 -2.67 -9.66
CA PHE A 255 14.30 -2.87 -11.11
C PHE A 255 12.94 -2.78 -11.80
N ARG A 256 11.90 -3.35 -11.18
CA ARG A 256 10.51 -3.24 -11.66
C ARG A 256 10.04 -1.79 -11.70
N TYR A 257 10.37 -1.00 -10.68
CA TYR A 257 10.06 0.41 -10.62
C TYR A 257 10.79 1.21 -11.71
N ILE A 258 12.09 0.94 -11.93
CA ILE A 258 12.85 1.58 -13.01
C ILE A 258 12.23 1.23 -14.37
N GLY A 259 11.96 -0.04 -14.64
CA GLY A 259 11.29 -0.49 -15.87
C GLY A 259 9.93 0.18 -16.08
N TYR A 260 9.12 0.29 -15.02
CA TYR A 260 7.85 1.03 -15.04
C TYR A 260 8.05 2.51 -15.41
N ARG A 261 9.07 3.17 -14.83
CA ARG A 261 9.34 4.59 -15.10
C ARG A 261 9.81 4.86 -16.53
N ILE A 262 10.50 3.92 -17.15
CA ILE A 262 10.94 4.00 -18.55
C ILE A 262 9.74 3.80 -19.51
N MET A 263 8.77 2.94 -19.12
CA MET A 263 7.60 2.64 -19.96
C MET A 263 6.50 3.71 -19.90
N ARG A 264 6.55 4.61 -18.91
CA ARG A 264 5.60 5.70 -18.70
C ARG A 264 6.08 7.01 -19.33
#